data_a567c3a38853312d9c85ac2dcbb56487
#
_entry.id   a567c3a38853312d9c85ac2dcbb56487
#
_cell.length_a   1.000
_cell.length_b   1.000
_cell.length_c   1.000
_cell.angle_alpha   90.00
_cell.angle_beta   90.00
_cell.angle_gamma   90.00
#
_symmetry.space_group_name_H-M   'P 1'
#
loop_
_entity.id
_entity.type
_entity.pdbx_description
1 polymer ?
#
loop_
_entity_poly.entity_id
_entity_poly.type
_entity_poly.pdbx_seq_one_letter_code
_entity_poly.pdbx_strand_id
1 'polypeptide(L)'
;MIKEGVFLGKRYEILGRIGSGGMADVYKGKDHKLNRFVAIKVLKSTYRSDETFIKKFLSEAQAAAGLMHPNVVNVYDVGQDRGLYYMVMELVEGITLKDYIEKKGKLSAKETISISIQMVTGIQAAHNCHIIHRDIKPQNIIISKDGKVKVTDFGIAKVASTATI
;
A
#
# COMPACT_ATOMS: atom_id res chain seq x y z
N MET A 1 7.13 17.39 5.91
CA MET A 1 5.71 16.97 6.08
C MET A 1 4.86 17.84 5.15
N ILE A 2 3.95 17.25 4.40
CA ILE A 2 3.02 18.01 3.53
C ILE A 2 1.88 18.53 4.39
N LYS A 3 1.51 19.79 4.20
CA LYS A 3 0.41 20.42 4.94
C LYS A 3 -0.94 19.95 4.39
N GLU A 4 -1.95 19.94 5.24
CA GLU A 4 -3.35 19.74 4.84
C GLU A 4 -3.80 20.83 3.86
N GLY A 5 -4.70 20.47 2.93
CA GLY A 5 -5.20 21.35 1.88
C GLY A 5 -4.27 21.47 0.65
N VAL A 6 -3.09 20.86 0.67
CA VAL A 6 -2.20 20.84 -0.50
C VAL A 6 -2.77 19.87 -1.53
N PHE A 7 -2.82 20.31 -2.79
CA PHE A 7 -3.21 19.48 -3.93
C PHE A 7 -1.98 18.90 -4.63
N LEU A 8 -2.02 17.62 -4.92
CA LEU A 8 -1.06 16.92 -5.77
C LEU A 8 -1.70 16.65 -7.14
N GLY A 9 -0.96 16.97 -8.21
CA GLY A 9 -1.45 16.81 -9.59
C GLY A 9 -2.77 17.56 -9.88
N LYS A 10 -3.07 18.63 -9.15
CA LYS A 10 -4.33 19.40 -9.21
C LYS A 10 -5.60 18.55 -9.00
N ARG A 11 -5.46 17.37 -8.44
CA ARG A 11 -6.54 16.38 -8.30
C ARG A 11 -6.70 15.83 -6.89
N TYR A 12 -5.60 15.55 -6.23
CA TYR A 12 -5.59 14.86 -4.93
C TYR A 12 -5.30 15.84 -3.82
N GLU A 13 -6.27 16.11 -2.97
CA GLU A 13 -6.13 16.97 -1.79
C GLU A 13 -5.60 16.15 -0.61
N ILE A 14 -4.59 16.65 0.06
CA ILE A 14 -4.06 16.08 1.31
C ILE A 14 -4.96 16.50 2.47
N LEU A 15 -5.50 15.54 3.22
CA LEU A 15 -6.37 15.77 4.38
C LEU A 15 -5.68 15.53 5.72
N GLY A 16 -4.57 14.80 5.74
CA GLY A 16 -3.81 14.54 6.97
C GLY A 16 -2.91 13.33 6.83
N ARG A 17 -1.86 13.28 7.65
CA ARG A 17 -0.94 12.13 7.67
C ARG A 17 -1.52 11.00 8.50
N ILE A 18 -1.57 9.79 7.96
CA ILE A 18 -2.09 8.59 8.61
C ILE A 18 -1.00 7.55 8.91
N GLY A 19 0.18 7.67 8.32
CA GLY A 19 1.30 6.76 8.59
C GLY A 19 2.65 7.33 8.18
N SER A 20 3.72 6.75 8.72
CA SER A 20 5.08 7.08 8.35
C SER A 20 5.91 5.79 8.30
N GLY A 21 6.46 5.48 7.14
CA GLY A 21 7.37 4.36 6.92
C GLY A 21 8.83 4.79 6.77
N GLY A 22 9.70 3.86 6.44
CA GLY A 22 11.12 4.14 6.24
C GLY A 22 11.36 5.23 5.19
N MET A 23 10.91 5.01 3.95
CA MET A 23 11.20 5.94 2.83
C MET A 23 10.02 6.80 2.40
N ALA A 24 8.82 6.57 2.89
CA ALA A 24 7.62 7.30 2.50
C ALA A 24 6.70 7.59 3.68
N ASP A 25 5.95 8.67 3.58
CA ASP A 25 4.82 8.99 4.46
C ASP A 25 3.51 8.69 3.73
N VAL A 26 2.49 8.28 4.48
CA VAL A 26 1.16 7.99 3.96
C VAL A 26 0.17 9.01 4.49
N TYR A 27 -0.61 9.57 3.59
CA TYR A 27 -1.63 10.57 3.88
C TYR A 27 -3.01 10.05 3.50
N LYS A 28 -4.01 10.43 4.28
CA LYS A 28 -5.40 10.40 3.81
C LYS A 28 -5.57 11.57 2.84
N GLY A 29 -6.21 11.32 1.71
CA GLY A 29 -6.51 12.34 0.73
C GLY A 29 -7.88 12.17 0.12
N LYS A 30 -8.27 13.15 -0.70
CA LYS A 30 -9.50 13.13 -1.49
C LYS A 30 -9.17 13.27 -2.98
N ASP A 31 -9.65 12.33 -3.77
CA ASP A 31 -9.67 12.44 -5.22
C ASP A 31 -10.90 13.26 -5.64
N HIS A 32 -10.69 14.52 -6.00
CA HIS A 32 -11.76 15.43 -6.39
C HIS A 32 -12.39 15.10 -7.74
N LYS A 33 -11.67 14.36 -8.61
CA LYS A 33 -12.20 13.96 -9.92
C LYS A 33 -13.22 12.81 -9.80
N LEU A 34 -12.97 11.86 -8.90
CA LEU A 34 -13.85 10.70 -8.66
C LEU A 34 -14.63 10.82 -7.35
N ASN A 35 -14.49 11.95 -6.62
CA ASN A 35 -15.16 12.23 -5.35
C ASN A 35 -15.07 11.09 -4.33
N ARG A 36 -13.85 10.56 -4.12
CA ARG A 36 -13.61 9.46 -3.17
C ARG A 36 -12.40 9.74 -2.29
N PHE A 37 -12.39 9.13 -1.10
CA PHE A 37 -11.20 9.13 -0.25
C PHE A 37 -10.17 8.12 -0.74
N VAL A 38 -8.90 8.46 -0.58
CA VAL A 38 -7.76 7.67 -1.03
C VAL A 38 -6.64 7.71 0.02
N ALA A 39 -5.74 6.73 -0.02
CA ALA A 39 -4.45 6.81 0.65
C ALA A 39 -3.40 7.30 -0.35
N ILE A 40 -2.55 8.23 0.07
CA ILE A 40 -1.51 8.82 -0.78
C ILE A 40 -0.17 8.57 -0.11
N LYS A 41 0.64 7.71 -0.70
CA LYS A 41 2.00 7.41 -0.27
C LYS A 41 2.96 8.35 -0.98
N VAL A 42 3.74 9.14 -0.22
CA VAL A 42 4.63 10.16 -0.76
C VAL A 42 6.07 9.88 -0.33
N LEU A 43 6.98 9.85 -1.28
CA LEU A 43 8.41 9.67 -1.03
C LEU A 43 8.95 10.84 -0.18
N LYS A 44 9.64 10.53 0.91
CA LYS A 44 10.22 11.54 1.81
C LYS A 44 11.27 12.39 1.11
N SER A 45 11.41 13.64 1.54
CA SER A 45 12.35 14.62 0.96
C SER A 45 13.80 14.12 0.93
N THR A 46 14.22 13.39 1.94
CA THR A 46 15.57 12.81 2.05
C THR A 46 15.91 11.83 0.92
N TYR A 47 14.92 11.25 0.25
CA TYR A 47 15.13 10.26 -0.82
C TYR A 47 14.80 10.75 -2.22
N ARG A 48 14.32 12.00 -2.36
CA ARG A 48 13.87 12.54 -3.66
C ARG A 48 14.99 12.90 -4.63
N SER A 49 16.23 13.03 -4.13
CA SER A 49 17.43 13.25 -4.94
C SER A 49 18.19 11.96 -5.26
N ASP A 50 17.76 10.83 -4.71
CA ASP A 50 18.40 9.54 -4.92
C ASP A 50 17.60 8.73 -5.95
N GLU A 51 18.17 8.57 -7.15
CA GLU A 51 17.54 7.83 -8.25
C GLU A 51 17.19 6.38 -7.88
N THR A 52 17.96 5.75 -7.00
CA THR A 52 17.74 4.37 -6.58
C THR A 52 16.42 4.25 -5.81
N PHE A 53 16.17 5.18 -4.89
CA PHE A 53 14.92 5.22 -4.13
C PHE A 53 13.73 5.63 -4.99
N ILE A 54 13.90 6.56 -5.92
CA ILE A 54 12.86 6.94 -6.88
C ILE A 54 12.48 5.74 -7.75
N LYS A 55 13.47 5.06 -8.35
CA LYS A 55 13.25 3.86 -9.18
C LYS A 55 12.54 2.75 -8.39
N LYS A 56 12.96 2.53 -7.13
CA LYS A 56 12.32 1.55 -6.24
C LYS A 56 10.86 1.90 -5.98
N PHE A 57 10.57 3.17 -5.66
CA PHE A 57 9.22 3.66 -5.41
C PHE A 57 8.30 3.50 -6.63
N LEU A 58 8.78 3.88 -7.83
CA LEU A 58 8.04 3.75 -9.08
C LEU A 58 7.85 2.28 -9.49
N SER A 59 8.86 1.43 -9.28
CA SER A 59 8.78 -0.01 -9.54
C SER A 59 7.73 -0.70 -8.64
N GLU A 60 7.63 -0.28 -7.37
CA GLU A 60 6.58 -0.73 -6.46
C GLU A 60 5.18 -0.39 -7.01
N ALA A 61 4.99 0.85 -7.44
CA ALA A 61 3.74 1.30 -8.02
C ALA A 61 3.37 0.51 -9.29
N GLN A 62 4.34 0.28 -10.18
CA GLN A 62 4.13 -0.47 -11.41
C GLN A 62 3.78 -1.95 -11.14
N ALA A 63 4.46 -2.59 -10.19
CA ALA A 63 4.15 -3.96 -9.81
C ALA A 63 2.73 -4.09 -9.27
N ALA A 64 2.27 -3.14 -8.47
CA ALA A 64 0.96 -3.16 -7.85
C ALA A 64 -0.17 -2.68 -8.79
N ALA A 65 0.13 -1.84 -9.80
CA ALA A 65 -0.89 -1.22 -10.67
C ALA A 65 -1.71 -2.21 -11.50
N GLY A 66 -1.15 -3.38 -11.83
CA GLY A 66 -1.84 -4.45 -12.56
C GLY A 66 -2.58 -5.45 -11.66
N LEU A 67 -2.48 -5.29 -10.34
CA LEU A 67 -3.01 -6.22 -9.37
C LEU A 67 -4.28 -5.66 -8.72
N MET A 68 -5.42 -6.17 -9.15
CA MET A 68 -6.72 -5.83 -8.56
C MET A 68 -7.35 -7.07 -7.92
N HIS A 69 -7.50 -7.03 -6.59
CA HIS A 69 -8.09 -8.14 -5.84
C HIS A 69 -8.66 -7.64 -4.50
N PRO A 70 -9.77 -8.21 -3.99
CA PRO A 70 -10.38 -7.80 -2.72
C PRO A 70 -9.45 -7.92 -1.51
N ASN A 71 -8.48 -8.84 -1.54
CA ASN A 71 -7.52 -9.07 -0.47
C ASN A 71 -6.15 -8.40 -0.72
N VAL A 72 -6.10 -7.43 -1.61
CA VAL A 72 -4.92 -6.61 -1.90
C VAL A 72 -5.32 -5.14 -1.86
N VAL A 73 -4.46 -4.28 -1.30
CA VAL A 73 -4.65 -2.82 -1.40
C VAL A 73 -4.35 -2.40 -2.83
N ASN A 74 -5.38 -1.90 -3.53
CA ASN A 74 -5.27 -1.54 -4.93
C ASN A 74 -4.52 -0.21 -5.11
N VAL A 75 -3.63 -0.15 -6.11
CA VAL A 75 -3.00 1.10 -6.56
C VAL A 75 -3.84 1.69 -7.68
N TYR A 76 -4.22 2.96 -7.54
CA TYR A 76 -5.07 3.66 -8.49
C TYR A 76 -4.32 4.56 -9.46
N ASP A 77 -3.23 5.17 -8.98
CA ASP A 77 -2.49 6.17 -9.76
C ASP A 77 -1.07 6.35 -9.19
N VAL A 78 -0.18 6.86 -10.00
CA VAL A 78 1.16 7.28 -9.61
C VAL A 78 1.48 8.60 -10.29
N GLY A 79 2.12 9.52 -9.59
CA GLY A 79 2.41 10.82 -10.15
C GLY A 79 3.63 11.50 -9.56
N GLN A 80 3.98 12.61 -10.21
CA GLN A 80 5.01 13.54 -9.76
C GLN A 80 4.44 14.96 -9.83
N ASP A 81 4.61 15.71 -8.77
CA ASP A 81 4.22 17.12 -8.71
C ASP A 81 5.21 17.90 -7.84
N ARG A 82 5.78 18.99 -8.38
CA ARG A 82 6.72 19.88 -7.67
C ARG A 82 7.86 19.12 -6.95
N GLY A 83 8.42 18.11 -7.63
CA GLY A 83 9.47 17.27 -7.06
C GLY A 83 9.00 16.23 -6.02
N LEU A 84 7.69 16.10 -5.80
CA LEU A 84 7.08 15.08 -4.98
C LEU A 84 6.71 13.87 -5.85
N TYR A 85 7.21 12.69 -5.49
CA TYR A 85 6.77 11.43 -6.07
C TYR A 85 5.70 10.84 -5.16
N TYR A 86 4.54 10.49 -5.72
CA TYR A 86 3.42 9.97 -4.95
C TYR A 86 2.72 8.81 -5.66
N MET A 87 2.12 7.95 -4.86
CA MET A 87 1.29 6.82 -5.28
C MET A 87 -0.07 6.95 -4.61
N VAL A 88 -1.13 6.85 -5.38
CA VAL A 88 -2.51 6.91 -4.90
C VAL A 88 -3.07 5.51 -4.80
N MET A 89 -3.60 5.15 -3.66
CA MET A 89 -4.04 3.80 -3.34
C MET A 89 -5.42 3.80 -2.71
N GLU A 90 -6.00 2.63 -2.66
CA GLU A 90 -7.19 2.36 -1.84
C GLU A 90 -6.94 2.78 -0.39
N LEU A 91 -7.88 3.56 0.17
CA LEU A 91 -7.90 3.84 1.60
C LEU A 91 -8.64 2.72 2.32
N VAL A 92 -7.90 1.94 3.10
CA VAL A 92 -8.49 0.90 3.95
C VAL A 92 -8.64 1.45 5.37
N GLU A 93 -9.88 1.63 5.82
CA GLU A 93 -10.15 2.00 7.21
C GLU A 93 -10.08 0.77 8.10
N GLY A 94 -9.04 0.68 8.89
CA GLY A 94 -8.78 -0.47 9.74
C GLY A 94 -7.47 -0.34 10.51
N ILE A 95 -6.92 -1.47 10.93
CA ILE A 95 -5.65 -1.57 11.67
C ILE A 95 -4.74 -2.61 11.02
N THR A 96 -3.44 -2.52 11.28
CA THR A 96 -2.53 -3.57 10.85
C THR A 96 -2.77 -4.86 11.63
N LEU A 97 -2.44 -6.00 11.02
CA LEU A 97 -2.47 -7.29 11.73
C LEU A 97 -1.54 -7.27 12.94
N LYS A 98 -0.41 -6.54 12.86
CA LYS A 98 0.49 -6.33 14.00
C LYS A 98 -0.25 -5.69 15.16
N ASP A 99 -0.88 -4.54 14.95
CA ASP A 99 -1.60 -3.81 16.00
C ASP A 99 -2.77 -4.64 16.55
N TYR A 100 -3.44 -5.41 15.70
CA TYR A 100 -4.51 -6.32 16.11
C TYR A 100 -4.01 -7.41 17.06
N ILE A 101 -2.88 -8.05 16.73
CA ILE A 101 -2.24 -9.06 17.59
C ILE A 101 -1.78 -8.44 18.92
N GLU A 102 -1.14 -7.25 18.86
CA GLU A 102 -0.67 -6.56 20.08
C GLU A 102 -1.82 -6.19 21.02
N LYS A 103 -2.93 -5.71 20.48
CA LYS A 103 -4.13 -5.37 21.29
C LYS A 103 -4.80 -6.60 21.89
N LYS A 104 -4.79 -7.71 21.20
CA LYS A 104 -5.49 -8.94 21.61
C LYS A 104 -4.62 -9.89 22.42
N GLY A 105 -3.31 -9.77 22.34
CA GLY A 105 -2.30 -10.65 22.92
C GLY A 105 -2.02 -11.87 22.05
N LYS A 106 -3.05 -12.66 21.70
CA LYS A 106 -2.95 -13.81 20.78
C LYS A 106 -4.23 -13.98 19.98
N LEU A 107 -4.12 -14.59 18.82
CA LEU A 107 -5.26 -14.97 17.99
C LEU A 107 -5.73 -16.39 18.35
N SER A 108 -7.03 -16.63 18.26
CA SER A 108 -7.58 -17.99 18.28
C SER A 108 -7.21 -18.73 16.99
N ALA A 109 -7.25 -20.06 17.02
CA ALA A 109 -7.03 -20.88 15.82
C ALA A 109 -8.02 -20.50 14.69
N LYS A 110 -9.29 -20.29 15.03
CA LYS A 110 -10.33 -19.90 14.07
C LYS A 110 -10.03 -18.55 13.41
N GLU A 111 -9.60 -17.54 14.18
CA GLU A 111 -9.20 -16.24 13.63
C GLU A 111 -7.97 -16.33 12.76
N THR A 112 -6.96 -17.07 13.21
CA THR A 112 -5.72 -17.28 12.46
C THR A 112 -6.02 -17.90 11.10
N ILE A 113 -6.84 -18.94 11.05
CA ILE A 113 -7.25 -19.60 9.80
C ILE A 113 -7.99 -18.62 8.89
N SER A 114 -8.98 -17.88 9.41
CA SER A 114 -9.78 -16.93 8.63
C SER A 114 -8.91 -15.82 8.03
N ILE A 115 -8.01 -15.24 8.81
CA ILE A 115 -7.08 -14.22 8.34
C ILE A 115 -6.11 -14.80 7.31
N SER A 116 -5.56 -15.98 7.56
CA SER A 116 -4.59 -16.64 6.68
C SER A 116 -5.18 -17.00 5.33
N ILE A 117 -6.43 -17.46 5.27
CA ILE A 117 -7.12 -17.77 4.00
C ILE A 117 -7.20 -16.51 3.14
N GLN A 118 -7.60 -15.38 3.72
CA GLN A 118 -7.70 -14.11 2.98
C GLN A 118 -6.32 -13.61 2.52
N MET A 119 -5.30 -13.71 3.38
CA MET A 119 -3.91 -13.36 3.02
C MET A 119 -3.41 -14.18 1.84
N VAL A 120 -3.54 -15.50 1.93
CA VAL A 120 -3.09 -16.42 0.87
C VAL A 120 -3.82 -16.17 -0.43
N THR A 121 -5.12 -15.87 -0.38
CA THR A 121 -5.91 -15.54 -1.56
C THR A 121 -5.39 -14.27 -2.26
N GLY A 122 -5.04 -13.23 -1.50
CA GLY A 122 -4.42 -12.03 -2.04
C GLY A 122 -3.01 -12.28 -2.61
N ILE A 123 -2.20 -13.08 -1.90
CA ILE A 123 -0.86 -13.46 -2.35
C ILE A 123 -0.94 -14.31 -3.63
N GLN A 124 -1.89 -15.23 -3.72
CA GLN A 124 -2.13 -16.03 -4.92
C GLN A 124 -2.48 -15.14 -6.13
N ALA A 125 -3.33 -14.13 -5.94
CA ALA A 125 -3.64 -13.17 -6.99
C ALA A 125 -2.38 -12.45 -7.50
N ALA A 126 -1.46 -12.06 -6.60
CA ALA A 126 -0.18 -11.48 -6.97
C ALA A 126 0.70 -12.49 -7.75
N HIS A 127 0.80 -13.73 -7.30
CA HIS A 127 1.56 -14.77 -7.96
C HIS A 127 1.02 -15.08 -9.37
N ASN A 128 -0.29 -15.07 -9.56
CA ASN A 128 -0.90 -15.22 -10.87
C ASN A 128 -0.54 -14.10 -11.85
N CYS A 129 -0.18 -12.93 -11.31
CA CYS A 129 0.37 -11.80 -12.08
C CYS A 129 1.92 -11.80 -12.12
N HIS A 130 2.57 -12.89 -11.74
CA HIS A 130 4.03 -13.03 -11.64
C HIS A 130 4.69 -12.03 -10.66
N ILE A 131 3.95 -11.57 -9.65
CA ILE A 131 4.44 -10.66 -8.63
C ILE A 131 4.71 -11.43 -7.34
N ILE A 132 5.95 -11.38 -6.84
CA ILE A 132 6.33 -11.95 -5.55
C ILE A 132 6.50 -10.80 -4.55
N HIS A 133 5.80 -10.85 -3.43
CA HIS A 133 5.76 -9.76 -2.44
C HIS A 133 7.11 -9.55 -1.74
N ARG A 134 7.76 -10.61 -1.26
CA ARG A 134 9.07 -10.65 -0.58
C ARG A 134 9.17 -9.99 0.79
N ASP A 135 8.11 -9.39 1.31
CA ASP A 135 8.09 -8.77 2.64
C ASP A 135 6.76 -9.00 3.36
N ILE A 136 6.24 -10.24 3.32
CA ILE A 136 5.03 -10.61 4.05
C ILE A 136 5.32 -10.61 5.54
N LYS A 137 4.62 -9.74 6.27
CA LYS A 137 4.71 -9.59 7.72
C LYS A 137 3.45 -8.93 8.26
N PRO A 138 3.15 -9.03 9.55
CA PRO A 138 1.92 -8.48 10.14
C PRO A 138 1.74 -6.97 9.93
N GLN A 139 2.82 -6.21 9.79
CA GLN A 139 2.77 -4.77 9.48
C GLN A 139 2.22 -4.46 8.09
N ASN A 140 2.39 -5.40 7.15
CA ASN A 140 1.97 -5.26 5.74
C ASN A 140 0.64 -5.96 5.44
N ILE A 141 -0.12 -6.25 6.48
CA ILE A 141 -1.48 -6.81 6.40
C ILE A 141 -2.41 -5.85 7.13
N ILE A 142 -3.48 -5.43 6.48
CA ILE A 142 -4.49 -4.54 7.06
C ILE A 142 -5.79 -5.33 7.24
N ILE A 143 -6.39 -5.21 8.42
CA ILE A 143 -7.73 -5.72 8.71
C ILE A 143 -8.67 -4.52 8.73
N SER A 144 -9.61 -4.48 7.79
CA SER A 144 -10.59 -3.41 7.71
C SER A 144 -11.64 -3.52 8.83
N LYS A 145 -12.40 -2.45 9.04
CA LYS A 145 -13.47 -2.41 10.07
C LYS A 145 -14.55 -3.47 9.86
N ASP A 146 -14.79 -3.87 8.62
CA ASP A 146 -15.73 -4.93 8.23
C ASP A 146 -15.10 -6.33 8.19
N GLY A 147 -13.86 -6.48 8.68
CA GLY A 147 -13.17 -7.77 8.81
C GLY A 147 -12.50 -8.27 7.53
N LYS A 148 -12.41 -7.47 6.48
CA LYS A 148 -11.68 -7.83 5.26
C LYS A 148 -10.18 -7.67 5.45
N VAL A 149 -9.42 -8.69 5.09
CA VAL A 149 -7.95 -8.70 5.17
C VAL A 149 -7.37 -8.29 3.82
N LYS A 150 -6.44 -7.34 3.82
CA LYS A 150 -5.77 -6.84 2.62
C LYS A 150 -4.26 -6.84 2.78
N VAL A 151 -3.57 -7.40 1.81
CA VAL A 151 -2.10 -7.33 1.70
C VAL A 151 -1.71 -5.98 1.09
N THR A 152 -0.74 -5.32 1.69
CA THR A 152 -0.21 -4.03 1.23
C THR A 152 1.32 -4.04 1.15
N ASP A 153 1.91 -2.96 0.64
CA ASP A 153 3.35 -2.74 0.58
C ASP A 153 4.14 -3.80 -0.22
N PHE A 154 3.86 -3.86 -1.52
CA PHE A 154 4.66 -4.63 -2.48
C PHE A 154 6.04 -3.98 -2.78
N GLY A 155 6.59 -3.20 -1.86
CA GLY A 155 7.76 -2.33 -2.04
C GLY A 155 9.08 -3.03 -2.34
N ILE A 156 9.14 -4.35 -2.13
CA ILE A 156 10.30 -5.17 -2.48
C ILE A 156 9.91 -6.17 -3.60
N ALA A 157 8.66 -6.09 -4.06
CA ALA A 157 8.14 -6.99 -5.08
C ALA A 157 8.99 -6.88 -6.36
N LYS A 158 9.31 -8.01 -6.94
CA LYS A 158 9.87 -8.12 -8.29
C LYS A 158 8.92 -8.91 -9.15
N VAL A 159 8.76 -8.47 -10.38
CA VAL A 159 8.16 -9.32 -11.41
C VAL A 159 9.06 -10.54 -11.59
N ALA A 160 8.52 -11.73 -11.41
CA ALA A 160 9.27 -12.96 -11.69
C ALA A 160 9.56 -12.99 -13.19
N SER A 161 10.84 -12.97 -13.56
CA SER A 161 11.21 -13.19 -14.95
C SER A 161 10.84 -14.62 -15.34
N THR A 162 10.24 -14.81 -16.49
CA THR A 162 9.85 -16.11 -17.08
C THR A 162 11.03 -17.06 -17.34
N ALA A 163 12.23 -16.72 -16.92
CA ALA A 163 13.46 -17.43 -17.20
C ALA A 163 13.94 -18.38 -16.08
N THR A 164 13.06 -18.76 -15.13
CA THR A 164 13.44 -19.76 -14.12
C THR A 164 12.26 -20.69 -13.82
N ILE A 165 12.01 -21.59 -14.71
CA ILE A 165 11.41 -22.90 -14.46
C ILE A 165 12.36 -23.93 -15.03
#